data_bf7f96357bec0071a95e1b535a14df42
#
_entry.id   bf7f96357bec0071a95e1b535a14df42
#
_cell.length_a   1.000
_cell.length_b   1.000
_cell.length_c   1.000
_cell.angle_alpha   90.00
_cell.angle_beta   90.00
_cell.angle_gamma   90.00
#
_symmetry.space_group_name_H-M   'P 1'
#
loop_
_entity.id
_entity.type
_entity.pdbx_description
1 polymer ?
#
loop_
_entity_poly.entity_id
_entity_poly.type
_entity_poly.pdbx_seq_one_letter_code
_entity_poly.pdbx_strand_id
1 'polypeptide(L)'
;MFHKILLPIDLDHPESWEKALPIARGVSAPGAELHILGIVHDLGAAMIASFLPDGAEQKAMEKLKAGLVDFANANLADVATSEVHVAHGHVPEAILRTADTLGADVIVIASHPPDDLTTRLVGSNADKVVRHATRPVLVVR
;
A
#
# COMPACT_ATOMS: atom_id res chain seq x y z
N MET A 1 -11.12 -17.96 0.44
CA MET A 1 -10.94 -16.73 -0.34
C MET A 1 -11.20 -15.53 0.56
N PHE A 2 -10.54 -14.42 0.27
CA PHE A 2 -10.61 -13.24 1.12
C PHE A 2 -11.70 -12.28 0.65
N HIS A 3 -12.37 -11.64 1.59
CA HIS A 3 -13.47 -10.70 1.31
C HIS A 3 -13.05 -9.23 1.39
N LYS A 4 -12.00 -8.92 2.12
CA LYS A 4 -11.49 -7.56 2.26
C LYS A 4 -9.97 -7.57 2.14
N ILE A 5 -9.47 -7.07 1.03
CA ILE A 5 -8.05 -7.13 0.67
C ILE A 5 -7.46 -5.72 0.74
N LEU A 6 -6.35 -5.56 1.43
CA LEU A 6 -5.55 -4.35 1.43
C LEU A 6 -4.34 -4.52 0.52
N LEU A 7 -4.20 -3.63 -0.46
CA LEU A 7 -3.07 -3.59 -1.39
C LEU A 7 -2.38 -2.23 -1.28
N PRO A 8 -1.25 -2.16 -0.56
CA PRO A 8 -0.40 -0.96 -0.59
C PRO A 8 0.30 -0.83 -1.94
N ILE A 9 0.27 0.36 -2.51
CA ILE A 9 0.95 0.66 -3.77
C ILE A 9 1.73 1.97 -3.67
N ASP A 10 2.75 2.10 -4.52
CA ASP A 10 3.47 3.33 -4.75
C ASP A 10 3.31 3.71 -6.22
N LEU A 11 2.60 4.81 -6.49
CA LEU A 11 2.29 5.25 -7.85
C LEU A 11 3.53 5.53 -8.69
N ASP A 12 4.63 5.94 -8.07
CA ASP A 12 5.89 6.23 -8.75
C ASP A 12 6.68 4.95 -9.09
N HIS A 13 6.26 3.80 -8.55
CA HIS A 13 6.93 2.52 -8.73
C HIS A 13 5.92 1.43 -9.16
N PRO A 14 5.72 1.25 -10.49
CA PRO A 14 4.78 0.25 -11.04
C PRO A 14 5.00 -1.16 -10.53
N GLU A 15 6.24 -1.53 -10.21
CA GLU A 15 6.58 -2.81 -9.61
C GLU A 15 5.87 -3.06 -8.28
N SER A 16 5.36 -2.02 -7.62
CA SER A 16 4.59 -2.17 -6.38
C SER A 16 3.21 -2.79 -6.60
N TRP A 17 2.67 -2.76 -7.82
CA TRP A 17 1.34 -3.32 -8.10
C TRP A 17 1.24 -4.23 -9.32
N GLU A 18 2.15 -4.16 -10.29
CA GLU A 18 2.02 -4.89 -11.56
C GLU A 18 1.79 -6.39 -11.37
N LYS A 19 2.51 -6.99 -10.43
CA LYS A 19 2.35 -8.40 -10.09
C LYS A 19 1.35 -8.62 -8.94
N ALA A 20 1.32 -7.71 -7.98
CA ALA A 20 0.50 -7.84 -6.79
C ALA A 20 -1.00 -7.68 -7.08
N LEU A 21 -1.38 -6.78 -7.97
CA LEU A 21 -2.78 -6.54 -8.30
C LEU A 21 -3.48 -7.78 -8.90
N PRO A 22 -2.92 -8.46 -9.92
CA PRO A 22 -3.52 -9.72 -10.40
C PRO A 22 -3.63 -10.80 -9.32
N ILE A 23 -2.65 -10.88 -8.43
CA ILE A 23 -2.68 -11.83 -7.32
C ILE A 23 -3.78 -11.46 -6.31
N ALA A 24 -3.88 -10.18 -5.96
CA ALA A 24 -4.96 -9.71 -5.07
C ALA A 24 -6.34 -10.05 -5.63
N ARG A 25 -6.55 -9.86 -6.93
CA ARG A 25 -7.78 -10.28 -7.63
C ARG A 25 -7.99 -11.79 -7.57
N GLY A 26 -6.93 -12.56 -7.78
CA GLY A 26 -6.99 -14.02 -7.79
C GLY A 26 -7.35 -14.65 -6.44
N VAL A 27 -7.03 -13.98 -5.33
CA VAL A 27 -7.37 -14.45 -3.97
C VAL A 27 -8.66 -13.84 -3.44
N SER A 28 -9.30 -12.96 -4.19
CA SER A 28 -10.56 -12.32 -3.82
C SER A 28 -11.73 -13.29 -3.92
N ALA A 29 -12.60 -13.29 -2.93
CA ALA A 29 -13.89 -13.95 -3.01
C ALA A 29 -14.82 -13.18 -3.96
N PRO A 30 -15.89 -13.82 -4.49
CA PRO A 30 -16.90 -13.09 -5.24
C PRO A 30 -17.48 -11.95 -4.39
N GLY A 31 -17.53 -10.73 -4.94
CA GLY A 31 -18.02 -9.56 -4.23
C GLY A 31 -17.07 -8.97 -3.19
N ALA A 32 -15.82 -9.40 -3.19
CA ALA A 32 -14.80 -8.87 -2.27
C ALA A 32 -14.53 -7.37 -2.47
N GLU A 33 -14.14 -6.73 -1.39
CA GLU A 33 -13.69 -5.34 -1.39
C GLU A 33 -12.17 -5.28 -1.60
N LEU A 34 -11.73 -4.45 -2.55
CA LEU A 34 -10.32 -4.20 -2.79
C LEU A 34 -9.97 -2.77 -2.36
N HIS A 35 -9.15 -2.66 -1.34
CA HIS A 35 -8.70 -1.40 -0.76
C HIS A 35 -7.28 -1.10 -1.19
N ILE A 36 -7.09 0.01 -1.88
CA ILE A 36 -5.78 0.49 -2.33
C ILE A 36 -5.27 1.53 -1.34
N LEU A 37 -4.04 1.38 -0.91
CA LEU A 37 -3.39 2.30 0.04
C LEU A 37 -2.17 2.94 -0.58
N GLY A 38 -2.17 4.28 -0.63
CA GLY A 38 -0.97 5.07 -0.88
C GLY A 38 -0.49 5.74 0.40
N ILE A 39 0.80 5.89 0.54
CA ILE A 39 1.41 6.44 1.76
C ILE A 39 2.30 7.61 1.40
N VAL A 40 2.02 8.76 2.00
CA VAL A 40 2.94 9.90 1.99
C VAL A 40 4.01 9.62 3.04
N HIS A 41 5.24 9.45 2.59
CA HIS A 41 6.35 9.23 3.50
C HIS A 41 6.52 10.41 4.45
N ASP A 42 6.75 10.09 5.71
CA ASP A 42 7.22 11.07 6.65
C ASP A 42 8.61 11.53 6.19
N LEU A 43 8.74 12.79 5.81
CA LEU A 43 9.99 13.38 5.36
C LEU A 43 11.01 13.54 6.51
N GLY A 44 10.80 12.81 7.56
CA GLY A 44 11.73 12.36 8.54
C GLY A 44 12.16 13.41 9.56
N ALA A 45 13.11 14.15 9.41
CA ALA A 45 13.61 14.99 10.48
C ALA A 45 12.75 16.26 10.65
N ALA A 46 12.44 16.62 11.87
CA ALA A 46 11.82 17.90 12.24
C ALA A 46 12.51 19.09 11.57
N MET A 47 13.77 18.95 11.21
CA MET A 47 14.54 19.93 10.48
C MET A 47 14.08 20.15 9.03
N ILE A 48 13.69 19.09 8.32
CA ILE A 48 13.19 19.20 6.93
C ILE A 48 11.75 19.73 6.95
N ALA A 49 10.94 19.29 7.89
CA ALA A 49 9.58 19.76 8.05
C ALA A 49 9.49 21.29 8.28
N SER A 50 10.49 21.88 8.95
CA SER A 50 10.54 23.32 9.19
C SER A 50 10.81 24.15 7.93
N PHE A 51 11.32 23.56 6.85
CA PHE A 51 11.57 24.22 5.57
C PHE A 51 10.42 24.06 4.56
N LEU A 52 9.44 23.20 4.85
CA LEU A 52 8.29 23.02 3.98
C LEU A 52 7.26 24.13 4.21
N PRO A 53 6.57 24.58 3.14
CA PRO A 53 5.47 25.51 3.28
C PRO A 53 4.35 24.92 4.15
N ASP A 54 3.62 25.77 4.86
CA ASP A 54 2.41 25.37 5.57
C ASP A 54 1.43 24.68 4.61
N GLY A 55 0.92 23.53 5.03
CA GLY A 55 -0.02 22.74 4.23
C GLY A 55 0.62 21.87 3.15
N ALA A 56 1.95 21.76 3.08
CA ALA A 56 2.65 20.90 2.09
C ALA A 56 2.26 19.42 2.23
N GLU A 57 2.12 18.92 3.46
CA GLU A 57 1.67 17.57 3.75
C GLU A 57 0.24 17.33 3.27
N GLN A 58 -0.67 18.24 3.58
CA GLN A 58 -2.06 18.21 3.13
C GLN A 58 -2.14 18.14 1.60
N LYS A 59 -1.39 19.00 0.90
CA LYS A 59 -1.34 19.00 -0.56
C LYS A 59 -0.78 17.70 -1.13
N ALA A 60 0.24 17.14 -0.50
CA ALA A 60 0.80 15.86 -0.90
C ALA A 60 -0.21 14.73 -0.76
N MET A 61 -0.98 14.71 0.32
CA MET A 61 -2.05 13.73 0.53
C MET A 61 -3.19 13.89 -0.48
N GLU A 62 -3.60 15.11 -0.78
CA GLU A 62 -4.64 15.40 -1.79
C GLU A 62 -4.19 14.97 -3.18
N LYS A 63 -2.95 15.26 -3.56
CA LYS A 63 -2.37 14.86 -4.84
C LYS A 63 -2.28 13.32 -4.95
N LEU A 64 -1.83 12.67 -3.90
CA LEU A 64 -1.75 11.21 -3.87
C LEU A 64 -3.15 10.59 -4.00
N LYS A 65 -4.12 11.11 -3.28
CA LYS A 65 -5.51 10.62 -3.35
C LYS A 65 -6.06 10.75 -4.77
N ALA A 66 -5.87 11.89 -5.43
CA ALA A 66 -6.30 12.08 -6.81
C ALA A 66 -5.64 11.07 -7.74
N GLY A 67 -4.34 10.84 -7.60
CA GLY A 67 -3.62 9.84 -8.38
C GLY A 67 -4.11 8.40 -8.13
N LEU A 68 -4.46 8.06 -6.91
CA LEU A 68 -5.01 6.75 -6.56
C LEU A 68 -6.42 6.56 -7.13
N VAL A 69 -7.24 7.60 -7.14
CA VAL A 69 -8.57 7.57 -7.78
C VAL A 69 -8.41 7.33 -9.28
N ASP A 70 -7.51 8.02 -9.94
CA ASP A 70 -7.21 7.80 -11.36
C ASP A 70 -6.71 6.37 -11.61
N PHE A 71 -5.84 5.86 -10.75
CA PHE A 71 -5.35 4.48 -10.80
C PHE A 71 -6.51 3.47 -10.67
N ALA A 72 -7.40 3.67 -9.70
CA ALA A 72 -8.54 2.80 -9.49
C ALA A 72 -9.49 2.83 -10.70
N ASN A 73 -9.77 4.00 -11.26
CA ASN A 73 -10.60 4.13 -12.45
C ASN A 73 -9.99 3.42 -13.66
N ALA A 74 -8.67 3.45 -13.81
CA ALA A 74 -7.97 2.80 -14.92
C ALA A 74 -7.84 1.28 -14.75
N ASN A 75 -7.69 0.79 -13.53
CA ASN A 75 -7.30 -0.60 -13.26
C ASN A 75 -8.35 -1.43 -12.52
N LEU A 76 -9.32 -0.81 -11.86
CA LEU A 76 -10.28 -1.46 -10.98
C LEU A 76 -11.74 -1.18 -11.36
N ALA A 77 -12.01 -0.68 -12.55
CA ALA A 77 -13.37 -0.35 -13.00
C ALA A 77 -14.31 -1.57 -13.01
N ASP A 78 -13.77 -2.75 -13.15
CA ASP A 78 -14.49 -4.03 -13.15
C ASP A 78 -14.65 -4.64 -11.75
N VAL A 79 -14.03 -4.06 -10.73
CA VAL A 79 -14.15 -4.52 -9.33
C VAL A 79 -15.41 -3.90 -8.73
N ALA A 80 -16.29 -4.74 -8.19
CA ALA A 80 -17.59 -4.30 -7.67
C ALA A 80 -17.47 -3.28 -6.54
N THR A 81 -16.47 -3.45 -5.67
CA THR A 81 -16.20 -2.53 -4.58
C THR A 81 -14.70 -2.28 -4.48
N SER A 82 -14.28 -1.08 -4.81
CA SER A 82 -12.91 -0.64 -4.60
C SER A 82 -12.88 0.71 -3.90
N GLU A 83 -11.97 0.87 -2.97
CA GLU A 83 -11.76 2.11 -2.23
C GLU A 83 -10.29 2.49 -2.23
N VAL A 84 -10.01 3.79 -2.25
CA VAL A 84 -8.66 4.31 -2.13
C VAL A 84 -8.48 4.98 -0.77
N HIS A 85 -7.31 4.75 -0.18
CA HIS A 85 -6.93 5.30 1.11
C HIS A 85 -5.57 5.96 1.01
N VAL A 86 -5.40 7.06 1.71
CA VAL A 86 -4.13 7.75 1.85
C VAL A 86 -3.77 7.80 3.32
N ALA A 87 -2.55 7.38 3.63
CA ALA A 87 -1.97 7.50 4.95
C ALA A 87 -0.70 8.34 4.90
N HIS A 88 -0.31 8.85 6.03
CA HIS A 88 0.93 9.58 6.22
C HIS A 88 1.78 8.88 7.29
N GLY A 89 3.09 8.88 7.12
CA GLY A 89 4.02 8.39 8.11
C GLY A 89 4.94 7.29 7.60
N HIS A 90 5.37 6.43 8.50
CA HIS A 90 6.25 5.31 8.21
C HIS A 90 5.50 4.18 7.52
N VAL A 91 6.06 3.66 6.43
CA VAL A 91 5.32 2.73 5.53
C VAL A 91 4.80 1.49 6.25
N PRO A 92 5.60 0.69 6.98
CA PRO A 92 5.09 -0.51 7.62
C PRO A 92 4.00 -0.24 8.64
N GLU A 93 4.18 0.76 9.50
CA GLU A 93 3.20 1.11 10.52
C GLU A 93 1.90 1.63 9.90
N ALA A 94 1.99 2.42 8.83
CA ALA A 94 0.81 2.91 8.12
C ALA A 94 0.00 1.77 7.50
N ILE A 95 0.67 0.79 6.90
CA ILE A 95 0.03 -0.41 6.35
C ILE A 95 -0.71 -1.19 7.45
N LEU A 96 -0.02 -1.48 8.54
CA LEU A 96 -0.59 -2.26 9.64
C LEU A 96 -1.78 -1.55 10.29
N ARG A 97 -1.65 -0.27 10.54
CA ARG A 97 -2.73 0.55 11.11
C ARG A 97 -3.95 0.61 10.19
N THR A 98 -3.73 0.79 8.91
CA THR A 98 -4.82 0.82 7.92
C THR A 98 -5.51 -0.54 7.84
N ALA A 99 -4.75 -1.63 7.81
CA ALA A 99 -5.30 -2.97 7.83
C ALA A 99 -6.18 -3.23 9.05
N ASP A 100 -5.74 -2.77 10.22
CA ASP A 100 -6.52 -2.90 11.46
C ASP A 100 -7.78 -2.05 11.43
N THR A 101 -7.69 -0.81 11.01
CA THR A 101 -8.84 0.11 10.92
C THR A 101 -9.90 -0.40 9.96
N LEU A 102 -9.50 -0.95 8.81
CA LEU A 102 -10.40 -1.51 7.81
C LEU A 102 -10.95 -2.89 8.19
N GLY A 103 -10.29 -3.59 9.10
CA GLY A 103 -10.57 -5.01 9.34
C GLY A 103 -10.25 -5.86 8.12
N ALA A 104 -9.13 -5.58 7.45
CA ALA A 104 -8.73 -6.34 6.27
C ALA A 104 -8.49 -7.83 6.60
N ASP A 105 -8.90 -8.71 5.70
CA ASP A 105 -8.71 -10.17 5.85
C ASP A 105 -7.30 -10.59 5.46
N VAL A 106 -6.69 -9.85 4.55
CA VAL A 106 -5.33 -10.10 4.05
C VAL A 106 -4.70 -8.80 3.58
N ILE A 107 -3.38 -8.72 3.75
CA ILE A 107 -2.53 -7.70 3.15
C ILE A 107 -1.80 -8.37 1.98
N VAL A 108 -1.92 -7.82 0.77
CA VAL A 108 -1.15 -8.28 -0.40
C VAL A 108 -0.09 -7.22 -0.68
N ILE A 109 1.17 -7.56 -0.53
CA ILE A 109 2.26 -6.61 -0.65
C ILE A 109 3.32 -7.11 -1.64
N ALA A 110 3.72 -6.25 -2.58
CA ALA A 110 4.85 -6.54 -3.46
C ALA A 110 6.16 -6.42 -2.70
N SER A 111 7.07 -7.30 -3.00
CA SER A 111 8.44 -7.27 -2.48
C SER A 111 9.43 -7.33 -3.63
N HIS A 112 10.32 -6.35 -3.68
CA HIS A 112 11.40 -6.35 -4.67
C HIS A 112 12.64 -6.97 -4.03
N PRO A 113 13.26 -7.99 -4.69
CA PRO A 113 14.58 -8.38 -4.29
C PRO A 113 15.52 -7.18 -4.49
N PRO A 114 16.38 -6.87 -3.51
CA PRO A 114 17.43 -5.89 -3.75
C PRO A 114 18.31 -6.38 -4.90
N ASP A 115 18.82 -5.47 -5.71
CA ASP A 115 19.73 -5.79 -6.81
C ASP A 115 21.00 -6.51 -6.35
N ASP A 116 21.25 -6.51 -5.07
CA ASP A 116 22.36 -7.20 -4.42
C ASP A 116 21.88 -8.51 -3.79
N LEU A 117 22.32 -9.62 -4.36
CA LEU A 117 21.99 -10.98 -3.94
C LEU A 117 22.41 -11.34 -2.50
N THR A 118 23.09 -10.43 -1.81
CA THR A 118 23.74 -10.78 -0.55
C THR A 118 22.89 -10.56 0.70
N THR A 119 21.76 -9.85 0.65
CA THR A 119 21.25 -9.34 1.91
C THR A 119 19.79 -9.56 2.29
N ARG A 120 18.83 -9.74 1.42
CA ARG A 120 17.45 -10.01 1.88
C ARG A 120 16.56 -10.61 0.82
N LEU A 121 15.94 -11.71 1.16
CA LEU A 121 14.93 -12.40 0.33
C LEU A 121 13.61 -11.63 0.22
N VAL A 122 13.38 -10.67 1.11
CA VAL A 122 12.14 -9.88 1.21
C VAL A 122 12.51 -8.43 1.42
N GLY A 123 11.84 -7.49 0.74
CA GLY A 123 12.07 -6.05 0.91
C GLY A 123 11.82 -5.60 2.35
N SER A 124 12.49 -4.53 2.79
CA SER A 124 12.47 -4.07 4.19
C SER A 124 11.05 -3.75 4.71
N ASN A 125 10.20 -3.14 3.88
CA ASN A 125 8.83 -2.83 4.26
C ASN A 125 7.98 -4.08 4.38
N ALA A 126 8.08 -5.00 3.41
CA ALA A 126 7.36 -6.28 3.45
C ALA A 126 7.82 -7.13 4.64
N ASP A 127 9.11 -7.18 4.94
CA ASP A 127 9.65 -7.89 6.10
C ASP A 127 9.05 -7.38 7.41
N LYS A 128 9.00 -6.07 7.60
CA LYS A 128 8.41 -5.48 8.80
C LYS A 128 6.90 -5.74 8.90
N VAL A 129 6.18 -5.66 7.79
CA VAL A 129 4.74 -5.97 7.76
C VAL A 129 4.52 -7.42 8.16
N VAL A 130 5.26 -8.36 7.56
CA VAL A 130 5.14 -9.79 7.87
C VAL A 130 5.41 -10.07 9.35
N ARG A 131 6.43 -9.45 9.92
CA ARG A 131 6.81 -9.66 11.33
C ARG A 131 5.79 -9.16 12.32
N HIS A 132 5.08 -8.10 12.00
CA HIS A 132 4.19 -7.41 12.94
C HIS A 132 2.71 -7.56 12.63
N ALA A 133 2.33 -8.13 11.49
CA ALA A 133 0.93 -8.32 11.13
C ALA A 133 0.26 -9.36 12.03
N THR A 134 -0.98 -9.07 12.40
CA THR A 134 -1.87 -9.98 13.13
C THR A 134 -2.84 -10.73 12.21
N ARG A 135 -2.69 -10.56 10.91
CA ARG A 135 -3.52 -11.13 9.85
C ARG A 135 -2.66 -11.72 8.74
N PRO A 136 -3.22 -12.55 7.85
CA PRO A 136 -2.48 -13.07 6.71
C PRO A 136 -1.83 -11.98 5.87
N VAL A 137 -0.58 -12.21 5.46
CA VAL A 137 0.16 -11.37 4.54
C VAL A 137 0.64 -12.21 3.36
N LEU A 138 0.25 -11.81 2.17
CA LEU A 138 0.70 -12.45 0.94
C LEU A 138 1.77 -11.56 0.30
N VAL A 139 3.00 -12.08 0.29
CA VAL A 139 4.15 -11.38 -0.30
C VAL A 139 4.31 -11.83 -1.74
N VAL A 140 4.24 -10.87 -2.67
CA VAL A 140 4.36 -11.12 -4.12
C VAL A 140 5.74 -10.67 -4.59
N ARG A 141 6.47 -11.57 -5.26
CA ARG A 141 7.82 -11.32 -5.79
C ARG A 141 7.83 -11.15 -7.30
#